data_57634d3c9b4c74263cab0427fe904dfe
#
_entry.id   57634d3c9b4c74263cab0427fe904dfe
#
_cell.length_a   1.000
_cell.length_b   1.000
_cell.length_c   1.000
_cell.angle_alpha   90.00
_cell.angle_beta   90.00
_cell.angle_gamma   90.00
#
_symmetry.space_group_name_H-M   'P 1'
#
loop_
_entity.id
_entity.type
_entity.pdbx_description
1 polymer ?
#
loop_
_entity_poly.entity_id
_entity_poly.type
_entity_poly.pdbx_seq_one_letter_code
_entity_poly.pdbx_strand_id
1 'polypeptide(L)'
;MDCCSYGYDLANAMRSGSLAVACLADVPDGPILGRNAEGVLAAVRAPEPGELYRHHLERLAWMDEMVANHGLRRALSAADLEAAHKAGQPAIIGDVEGLDFLETKLERLEEAHQRGIRHLQLVHYTPNDIGDFQTGAIMHQGLTSFGAEVIRACHRLGFVCDVAHATEDMVNQAIKVATKPLLLSHTALFGSQAMGPTPLTGRQIGPDHARAIAETGGSIGIWHFFPSLDKYIDGLKEMAEIVGVDHVSIGTDQHVSPGSVPDYTQWAHLVAAMLRGGFTPEEAGKIAGGNYMRIFRAVVG
;
A
#
# COMPACT_ATOMS: atom_id res chain seq x y z
N MET A 1 -3.91 -1.15 -2.20
CA MET A 1 -2.81 -1.32 -3.17
C MET A 1 -3.29 -2.29 -4.23
N ASP A 2 -3.28 -1.90 -5.48
CA ASP A 2 -4.00 -2.64 -6.50
C ASP A 2 -3.06 -3.04 -7.62
N CYS A 3 -2.55 -4.26 -7.52
CA CYS A 3 -1.81 -4.88 -8.60
C CYS A 3 -2.79 -5.35 -9.66
N CYS A 4 -2.61 -4.88 -10.90
CA CYS A 4 -3.45 -5.29 -12.00
C CYS A 4 -3.27 -6.77 -12.30
N SER A 5 -4.38 -7.52 -12.27
CA SER A 5 -4.41 -8.87 -12.80
C SER A 5 -4.18 -8.84 -14.32
N TYR A 6 -3.39 -9.76 -14.83
CA TYR A 6 -3.14 -9.95 -16.25
C TYR A 6 -4.45 -10.08 -17.05
N GLY A 7 -4.56 -9.33 -18.14
CA GLY A 7 -5.70 -9.39 -19.06
C GLY A 7 -6.86 -8.44 -18.77
N TYR A 8 -6.72 -7.56 -17.79
CA TYR A 8 -7.74 -6.61 -17.40
C TYR A 8 -7.49 -5.23 -18.02
N ASP A 9 -8.49 -4.65 -18.67
CA ASP A 9 -8.39 -3.27 -19.16
C ASP A 9 -8.60 -2.30 -17.98
N LEU A 10 -7.53 -2.05 -17.26
CA LEU A 10 -7.51 -1.23 -16.05
C LEU A 10 -8.13 0.15 -16.28
N ALA A 11 -7.76 0.82 -17.35
CA ALA A 11 -8.25 2.17 -17.61
C ALA A 11 -9.76 2.20 -17.86
N ASN A 12 -10.31 1.23 -18.59
CA ASN A 12 -11.76 1.13 -18.82
C ASN A 12 -12.49 0.74 -17.54
N ALA A 13 -11.93 -0.17 -16.76
CA ALA A 13 -12.52 -0.55 -15.48
C ALA A 13 -12.57 0.63 -14.50
N MET A 14 -11.47 1.36 -14.36
CA MET A 14 -11.41 2.57 -13.54
C MET A 14 -12.42 3.63 -14.00
N ARG A 15 -12.51 3.88 -15.32
CA ARG A 15 -13.52 4.80 -15.88
C ARG A 15 -14.94 4.35 -15.56
N SER A 16 -15.25 3.08 -15.79
CA SER A 16 -16.60 2.51 -15.56
C SER A 16 -17.01 2.62 -14.09
N GLY A 17 -16.08 2.40 -13.17
CA GLY A 17 -16.33 2.49 -11.73
C GLY A 17 -16.15 3.87 -11.13
N SER A 18 -15.75 4.87 -11.94
CA SER A 18 -15.43 6.22 -11.46
C SER A 18 -14.25 6.27 -10.48
N LEU A 19 -13.31 5.31 -10.58
CA LEU A 19 -12.07 5.31 -9.82
C LEU A 19 -11.05 6.21 -10.52
N ALA A 20 -10.66 7.30 -9.86
CA ALA A 20 -9.76 8.28 -10.45
C ALA A 20 -8.28 7.86 -10.38
N VAL A 21 -7.88 7.16 -9.31
CA VAL A 21 -6.47 6.83 -9.03
C VAL A 21 -6.36 5.41 -8.45
N ALA A 22 -5.37 4.66 -8.91
CA ALA A 22 -4.94 3.39 -8.31
C ALA A 22 -3.41 3.40 -8.12
N CYS A 23 -2.92 2.71 -7.08
CA CYS A 23 -1.51 2.36 -6.98
C CYS A 23 -1.25 1.11 -7.83
N LEU A 24 -0.20 1.13 -8.63
CA LEU A 24 0.24 0.01 -9.46
C LEU A 24 1.56 -0.49 -8.90
N ALA A 25 1.50 -1.63 -8.20
CA ALA A 25 2.63 -2.13 -7.46
C ALA A 25 3.55 -3.05 -8.29
N ASP A 26 4.83 -2.87 -8.09
CA ASP A 26 5.87 -3.86 -8.32
C ASP A 26 6.11 -4.64 -7.03
N VAL A 27 6.35 -5.94 -7.15
CA VAL A 27 6.64 -6.85 -6.03
C VAL A 27 8.03 -7.48 -6.27
N PRO A 28 9.11 -6.83 -5.83
CA PRO A 28 10.49 -7.25 -6.16
C PRO A 28 10.86 -8.64 -5.69
N ASP A 29 10.32 -9.09 -4.56
CA ASP A 29 10.56 -10.44 -4.02
C ASP A 29 9.72 -11.54 -4.70
N GLY A 30 8.87 -11.17 -5.66
CA GLY A 30 8.00 -12.11 -6.40
C GLY A 30 8.69 -13.36 -6.92
N PRO A 31 9.90 -13.29 -7.51
CA PRO A 31 10.62 -14.48 -8.04
C PRO A 31 10.98 -15.55 -7.02
N ILE A 32 11.03 -15.19 -5.74
CA ILE A 32 11.41 -16.10 -4.66
C ILE A 32 10.25 -16.42 -3.72
N LEU A 33 9.09 -15.82 -3.94
CA LEU A 33 7.89 -16.08 -3.13
C LEU A 33 7.24 -17.41 -3.52
N GLY A 34 6.78 -18.12 -2.52
CA GLY A 34 5.98 -19.33 -2.65
C GLY A 34 5.26 -19.66 -1.35
N ARG A 35 4.50 -20.74 -1.35
CA ARG A 35 3.89 -21.23 -0.10
C ARG A 35 4.85 -22.20 0.56
N ASN A 36 5.15 -21.96 1.83
CA ASN A 36 5.94 -22.85 2.67
C ASN A 36 5.16 -24.13 3.04
N ALA A 37 5.72 -25.00 3.87
CA ALA A 37 5.10 -26.26 4.27
C ALA A 37 3.76 -26.07 5.03
N GLU A 38 3.60 -24.94 5.69
CA GLU A 38 2.40 -24.52 6.42
C GLU A 38 1.36 -23.83 5.50
N GLY A 39 1.66 -23.70 4.20
CA GLY A 39 0.79 -23.02 3.22
C GLY A 39 0.83 -21.49 3.30
N VAL A 40 1.74 -20.91 4.08
CA VAL A 40 1.91 -19.46 4.25
C VAL A 40 2.83 -18.93 3.16
N LEU A 41 2.51 -17.73 2.64
CA LEU A 41 3.35 -17.04 1.66
C LEU A 41 4.66 -16.59 2.34
N ALA A 42 5.79 -16.99 1.77
CA ALA A 42 7.11 -16.70 2.29
C ALA A 42 8.17 -16.89 1.20
N ALA A 43 9.41 -16.46 1.44
CA ALA A 43 10.53 -16.84 0.60
C ALA A 43 10.77 -18.36 0.66
N VAL A 44 10.75 -19.03 -0.47
CA VAL A 44 11.00 -20.48 -0.61
C VAL A 44 12.44 -20.81 -0.98
N ARG A 45 13.26 -19.80 -1.28
CA ARG A 45 14.69 -19.88 -1.52
C ARG A 45 15.36 -18.53 -1.31
N ALA A 46 16.66 -18.50 -1.19
CA ALA A 46 17.42 -17.26 -1.27
C ALA A 46 17.45 -16.73 -2.71
N PRO A 47 17.48 -15.40 -2.90
CA PRO A 47 17.68 -14.79 -4.22
C PRO A 47 19.13 -14.99 -4.70
N GLU A 48 19.31 -15.07 -6.01
CA GLU A 48 20.64 -14.95 -6.62
C GLU A 48 21.10 -13.46 -6.59
N PRO A 49 22.39 -13.18 -6.52
CA PRO A 49 22.88 -11.81 -6.51
C PRO A 49 22.34 -10.98 -7.70
N GLY A 50 21.70 -9.88 -7.41
CA GLY A 50 21.08 -8.97 -8.38
C GLY A 50 19.80 -9.48 -9.01
N GLU A 51 19.24 -10.61 -8.56
CA GLU A 51 18.00 -11.18 -9.12
C GLU A 51 16.81 -10.24 -8.87
N LEU A 52 16.62 -9.79 -7.62
CA LEU A 52 15.47 -8.97 -7.23
C LEU A 52 15.53 -7.58 -7.88
N TYR A 53 16.74 -7.04 -8.04
CA TYR A 53 16.92 -5.79 -8.77
C TYR A 53 16.62 -5.93 -10.27
N ARG A 54 17.07 -7.00 -10.94
CA ARG A 54 16.70 -7.25 -12.34
C ARG A 54 15.20 -7.40 -12.51
N HIS A 55 14.56 -8.15 -11.62
CA HIS A 55 13.09 -8.29 -11.62
C HIS A 55 12.40 -6.94 -11.46
N HIS A 56 12.85 -6.12 -10.52
CA HIS A 56 12.34 -4.75 -10.36
C HIS A 56 12.43 -3.94 -11.66
N LEU A 57 13.56 -3.98 -12.37
CA LEU A 57 13.72 -3.26 -13.64
C LEU A 57 12.76 -3.79 -14.73
N GLU A 58 12.53 -5.09 -14.80
CA GLU A 58 11.55 -5.71 -15.70
C GLU A 58 10.12 -5.27 -15.36
N ARG A 59 9.79 -5.19 -14.06
CA ARG A 59 8.49 -4.70 -13.59
C ARG A 59 8.28 -3.22 -13.90
N LEU A 60 9.31 -2.38 -13.75
CA LEU A 60 9.24 -0.98 -14.18
C LEU A 60 8.98 -0.84 -15.68
N ALA A 61 9.64 -1.64 -16.52
CA ALA A 61 9.39 -1.66 -17.96
C ALA A 61 7.94 -2.09 -18.28
N TRP A 62 7.45 -3.13 -17.62
CA TRP A 62 6.06 -3.56 -17.74
C TRP A 62 5.07 -2.45 -17.32
N MET A 63 5.37 -1.72 -16.24
CA MET A 63 4.54 -0.59 -15.79
C MET A 63 4.51 0.54 -16.83
N ASP A 64 5.64 0.84 -17.48
CA ASP A 64 5.72 1.81 -18.59
C ASP A 64 4.83 1.39 -19.76
N GLU A 65 4.86 0.10 -20.13
CA GLU A 65 4.00 -0.46 -21.19
C GLU A 65 2.51 -0.39 -20.80
N MET A 66 2.16 -0.72 -19.55
CA MET A 66 0.78 -0.62 -19.07
C MET A 66 0.24 0.81 -19.19
N VAL A 67 1.03 1.81 -18.79
CA VAL A 67 0.66 3.22 -18.93
C VAL A 67 0.46 3.60 -20.38
N ALA A 68 1.40 3.23 -21.25
CA ALA A 68 1.38 3.60 -22.68
C ALA A 68 0.21 2.94 -23.42
N ASN A 69 -0.07 1.65 -23.15
CA ASN A 69 -1.02 0.85 -23.94
C ASN A 69 -2.47 1.01 -23.50
N HIS A 70 -2.74 1.41 -22.25
CA HIS A 70 -4.09 1.49 -21.69
C HIS A 70 -4.61 2.91 -21.50
N GLY A 71 -3.89 3.94 -21.98
CA GLY A 71 -4.33 5.34 -21.88
C GLY A 71 -4.42 5.84 -20.44
N LEU A 72 -3.60 5.27 -19.55
CA LEU A 72 -3.44 5.70 -18.17
C LEU A 72 -2.49 6.90 -18.09
N ARG A 73 -2.63 7.68 -17.03
CA ARG A 73 -1.69 8.75 -16.70
C ARG A 73 -0.87 8.32 -15.50
N ARG A 74 0.46 8.45 -15.55
CA ARG A 74 1.31 8.31 -14.37
C ARG A 74 1.33 9.62 -13.59
N ALA A 75 0.93 9.59 -12.33
CA ALA A 75 0.98 10.75 -11.44
C ALA A 75 2.34 10.85 -10.76
N LEU A 76 3.03 11.96 -10.95
CA LEU A 76 4.34 12.25 -10.35
C LEU A 76 4.25 13.34 -9.29
N SER A 77 3.10 14.03 -9.20
CA SER A 77 2.81 15.11 -8.26
C SER A 77 1.32 15.13 -7.88
N ALA A 78 0.97 15.85 -6.83
CA ALA A 78 -0.43 16.06 -6.46
C ALA A 78 -1.20 16.80 -7.56
N ALA A 79 -0.57 17.72 -8.27
CA ALA A 79 -1.17 18.42 -9.40
C ALA A 79 -1.55 17.49 -10.55
N ASP A 80 -0.77 16.42 -10.80
CA ASP A 80 -1.11 15.41 -11.81
C ASP A 80 -2.39 14.65 -11.42
N LEU A 81 -2.54 14.29 -10.13
CA LEU A 81 -3.74 13.62 -9.63
C LEU A 81 -4.98 14.52 -9.74
N GLU A 82 -4.85 15.79 -9.38
CA GLU A 82 -5.93 16.77 -9.50
C GLU A 82 -6.34 17.00 -10.96
N ALA A 83 -5.35 17.10 -11.86
CA ALA A 83 -5.59 17.26 -13.30
C ALA A 83 -6.26 16.02 -13.90
N ALA A 84 -5.84 14.82 -13.51
CA ALA A 84 -6.43 13.56 -13.95
C ALA A 84 -7.88 13.45 -13.48
N HIS A 85 -8.15 13.72 -12.20
CA HIS A 85 -9.50 13.72 -11.66
C HIS A 85 -10.41 14.73 -12.37
N LYS A 86 -9.96 15.97 -12.55
CA LYS A 86 -10.71 17.01 -13.25
C LYS A 86 -11.02 16.66 -14.70
N ALA A 87 -10.11 15.94 -15.35
CA ALA A 87 -10.28 15.50 -16.73
C ALA A 87 -11.12 14.22 -16.89
N GLY A 88 -11.50 13.56 -15.77
CA GLY A 88 -12.12 12.23 -15.81
C GLY A 88 -11.21 11.14 -16.39
N GLN A 89 -9.90 11.35 -16.34
CA GLN A 89 -8.89 10.45 -16.90
C GLN A 89 -8.24 9.65 -15.77
N PRO A 90 -8.27 8.30 -15.81
CA PRO A 90 -7.63 7.47 -14.79
C PRO A 90 -6.12 7.72 -14.71
N ALA A 91 -5.63 7.78 -13.47
CA ALA A 91 -4.21 7.91 -13.19
C ALA A 91 -3.71 6.75 -12.31
N ILE A 92 -2.44 6.42 -12.46
CA ILE A 92 -1.75 5.49 -11.56
C ILE A 92 -0.63 6.20 -10.81
N ILE A 93 -0.38 5.72 -9.60
CA ILE A 93 0.82 6.00 -8.82
C ILE A 93 1.68 4.75 -8.91
N GLY A 94 2.92 4.89 -9.38
CA GLY A 94 3.89 3.80 -9.35
C GLY A 94 4.29 3.50 -7.91
N ASP A 95 4.18 2.23 -7.54
CA ASP A 95 4.36 1.72 -6.20
C ASP A 95 5.28 0.51 -6.19
N VAL A 96 5.98 0.27 -5.08
CA VAL A 96 6.85 -0.90 -4.89
C VAL A 96 6.55 -1.51 -3.52
N GLU A 97 6.17 -2.78 -3.51
CA GLU A 97 5.87 -3.55 -2.32
C GLU A 97 7.07 -4.39 -1.89
N GLY A 98 7.82 -3.87 -0.92
CA GLY A 98 9.10 -4.44 -0.46
C GLY A 98 10.30 -3.85 -1.20
N LEU A 99 11.29 -3.37 -0.44
CA LEU A 99 12.48 -2.74 -1.01
C LEU A 99 13.66 -3.73 -1.15
N ASP A 100 13.36 -4.99 -1.37
CA ASP A 100 14.34 -6.06 -1.53
C ASP A 100 15.29 -5.82 -2.73
N PHE A 101 14.81 -5.10 -3.74
CA PHE A 101 15.58 -4.70 -4.92
C PHE A 101 16.76 -3.77 -4.60
N LEU A 102 16.75 -3.13 -3.42
CA LEU A 102 17.86 -2.25 -3.03
C LEU A 102 19.16 -3.02 -2.85
N GLU A 103 19.14 -4.23 -2.31
CA GLU A 103 20.34 -5.04 -2.04
C GLU A 103 21.44 -4.17 -1.39
N THR A 104 21.09 -3.39 -0.37
CA THR A 104 21.93 -2.40 0.35
C THR A 104 22.43 -1.21 -0.47
N LYS A 105 21.96 -0.99 -1.69
CA LYS A 105 22.37 0.10 -2.58
C LYS A 105 21.34 1.24 -2.55
N LEU A 106 21.60 2.24 -1.73
CA LEU A 106 20.68 3.37 -1.51
C LEU A 106 20.42 4.20 -2.79
N GLU A 107 21.40 4.26 -3.71
CA GLU A 107 21.31 4.95 -5.00
C GLU A 107 20.18 4.42 -5.91
N ARG A 108 19.74 3.18 -5.71
CA ARG A 108 18.61 2.62 -6.46
C ARG A 108 17.27 3.30 -6.15
N LEU A 109 17.15 4.00 -5.02
CA LEU A 109 15.99 4.85 -4.76
C LEU A 109 15.91 6.03 -5.73
N GLU A 110 17.04 6.64 -6.09
CA GLU A 110 17.06 7.74 -7.04
C GLU A 110 16.64 7.26 -8.43
N GLU A 111 17.08 6.07 -8.84
CA GLU A 111 16.65 5.46 -10.09
C GLU A 111 15.15 5.17 -10.09
N ALA A 112 14.60 4.55 -9.04
CA ALA A 112 13.16 4.32 -8.90
C ALA A 112 12.35 5.63 -8.97
N HIS A 113 12.84 6.70 -8.34
CA HIS A 113 12.21 8.02 -8.40
C HIS A 113 12.21 8.58 -9.83
N GLN A 114 13.35 8.50 -10.55
CA GLN A 114 13.46 8.93 -11.94
C GLN A 114 12.56 8.13 -12.87
N ARG A 115 12.31 6.85 -12.56
CA ARG A 115 11.38 5.97 -13.27
C ARG A 115 9.92 6.19 -12.88
N GLY A 116 9.63 7.19 -12.04
CA GLY A 116 8.28 7.64 -11.71
C GLY A 116 7.58 6.89 -10.57
N ILE A 117 8.32 6.16 -9.75
CA ILE A 117 7.80 5.62 -8.49
C ILE A 117 7.61 6.76 -7.49
N ARG A 118 6.52 6.73 -6.72
CA ARG A 118 6.19 7.72 -5.69
C ARG A 118 5.72 7.12 -4.37
N HIS A 119 5.52 5.81 -4.32
CA HIS A 119 5.11 5.07 -3.13
C HIS A 119 6.04 3.88 -2.95
N LEU A 120 6.55 3.69 -1.72
CA LEU A 120 7.51 2.64 -1.38
C LEU A 120 7.13 2.00 -0.05
N GLN A 121 6.83 0.70 -0.08
CA GLN A 121 6.65 -0.12 1.10
C GLN A 121 7.99 -0.77 1.48
N LEU A 122 8.38 -0.65 2.75
CA LEU A 122 9.72 -0.97 3.22
C LEU A 122 10.05 -2.47 3.21
N VAL A 123 9.13 -3.32 3.63
CA VAL A 123 9.28 -4.77 3.79
C VAL A 123 8.07 -5.50 3.24
N HIS A 124 8.24 -6.78 2.84
CA HIS A 124 7.14 -7.60 2.33
C HIS A 124 7.14 -8.99 2.98
N TYR A 125 7.32 -10.07 2.25
CA TYR A 125 7.32 -11.45 2.76
C TYR A 125 8.70 -12.09 2.81
N THR A 126 9.75 -11.33 2.51
CA THR A 126 11.13 -11.81 2.52
C THR A 126 12.01 -11.00 3.46
N PRO A 127 12.99 -11.64 4.14
CA PRO A 127 13.97 -10.92 4.92
C PRO A 127 14.77 -9.96 4.03
N ASN A 128 14.88 -8.71 4.45
CA ASN A 128 15.74 -7.71 3.82
C ASN A 128 16.53 -6.91 4.85
N ASP A 129 17.45 -6.06 4.38
CA ASP A 129 18.35 -5.30 5.27
C ASP A 129 17.70 -4.06 5.89
N ILE A 130 16.39 -3.83 5.69
CA ILE A 130 15.67 -2.65 6.18
C ILE A 130 15.11 -2.88 7.57
N GLY A 131 14.52 -4.05 7.82
CA GLY A 131 13.95 -4.38 9.12
C GLY A 131 13.10 -5.64 9.11
N ASP A 132 12.41 -5.85 10.22
CA ASP A 132 11.60 -7.05 10.45
C ASP A 132 10.16 -6.89 9.93
N PHE A 133 9.63 -7.95 9.31
CA PHE A 133 8.26 -8.02 8.83
C PHE A 133 7.41 -8.98 9.67
N GLN A 134 6.09 -8.75 9.71
CA GLN A 134 5.14 -9.37 10.64
C GLN A 134 5.08 -10.90 10.60
N THR A 135 5.26 -11.51 9.42
CA THR A 135 5.09 -12.96 9.21
C THR A 135 6.42 -13.72 9.17
N GLY A 136 7.53 -13.03 9.37
CA GLY A 136 8.88 -13.60 9.39
C GLY A 136 9.45 -13.80 10.78
N ALA A 137 10.60 -14.44 10.87
CA ALA A 137 11.40 -14.47 12.08
C ALA A 137 11.96 -13.07 12.38
N ILE A 138 12.01 -12.69 13.65
CA ILE A 138 12.67 -11.45 14.08
C ILE A 138 14.18 -11.60 13.91
N MET A 139 14.78 -10.79 13.05
CA MET A 139 16.20 -10.85 12.70
C MET A 139 16.97 -9.59 13.16
N HIS A 140 16.29 -8.43 13.22
CA HIS A 140 16.90 -7.11 13.43
C HIS A 140 16.41 -6.41 14.69
N GLN A 141 15.42 -6.97 15.38
CA GLN A 141 14.72 -6.32 16.50
C GLN A 141 14.09 -4.97 16.09
N GLY A 142 13.50 -4.94 14.90
CA GLY A 142 12.83 -3.80 14.31
C GLY A 142 13.55 -3.21 13.10
N LEU A 143 13.74 -1.89 13.08
CA LEU A 143 14.37 -1.13 11.99
C LEU A 143 15.89 -1.17 12.08
N THR A 144 16.58 -1.44 10.98
CA THR A 144 18.05 -1.38 10.92
C THR A 144 18.57 0.04 10.74
N SER A 145 19.89 0.23 10.88
CA SER A 145 20.53 1.51 10.53
C SER A 145 20.37 1.85 9.05
N PHE A 146 20.47 0.86 8.16
CA PHE A 146 20.22 1.02 6.74
C PHE A 146 18.76 1.39 6.46
N GLY A 147 17.82 0.73 7.14
CA GLY A 147 16.39 1.09 7.06
C GLY A 147 16.11 2.53 7.47
N ALA A 148 16.80 3.02 8.50
CA ALA A 148 16.70 4.42 8.90
C ALA A 148 17.27 5.40 7.83
N GLU A 149 18.33 5.03 7.12
CA GLU A 149 18.85 5.80 5.98
C GLU A 149 17.89 5.77 4.80
N VAL A 150 17.27 4.62 4.51
CA VAL A 150 16.24 4.46 3.48
C VAL A 150 15.05 5.39 3.76
N ILE A 151 14.50 5.42 4.99
CA ILE A 151 13.38 6.32 5.34
C ILE A 151 13.75 7.79 5.12
N ARG A 152 14.94 8.21 5.56
CA ARG A 152 15.42 9.59 5.33
C ARG A 152 15.55 9.92 3.85
N ALA A 153 16.07 8.98 3.05
CA ALA A 153 16.18 9.13 1.61
C ALA A 153 14.80 9.19 0.93
N CYS A 154 13.85 8.34 1.34
CA CYS A 154 12.47 8.38 0.85
C CYS A 154 11.83 9.76 1.07
N HIS A 155 11.95 10.31 2.28
CA HIS A 155 11.40 11.63 2.58
C HIS A 155 12.11 12.77 1.84
N ARG A 156 13.42 12.68 1.63
CA ARG A 156 14.18 13.67 0.85
C ARG A 156 13.79 13.65 -0.63
N LEU A 157 13.59 12.47 -1.19
CA LEU A 157 13.24 12.29 -2.61
C LEU A 157 11.75 12.52 -2.89
N GLY A 158 10.90 12.52 -1.88
CA GLY A 158 9.46 12.69 -2.05
C GLY A 158 8.72 11.39 -2.34
N PHE A 159 9.07 10.30 -1.67
CA PHE A 159 8.30 9.07 -1.68
C PHE A 159 7.35 8.99 -0.49
N VAL A 160 6.12 8.56 -0.72
CA VAL A 160 5.25 8.07 0.35
C VAL A 160 5.88 6.81 0.93
N CYS A 161 6.22 6.86 2.22
CA CYS A 161 6.85 5.75 2.92
C CYS A 161 5.75 4.90 3.59
N ASP A 162 5.66 3.65 3.17
CA ASP A 162 4.65 2.70 3.62
C ASP A 162 5.26 1.65 4.54
N VAL A 163 4.64 1.48 5.69
CA VAL A 163 5.05 0.53 6.73
C VAL A 163 4.13 -0.70 6.83
N ALA A 164 3.30 -0.95 5.82
CA ALA A 164 2.57 -2.21 5.74
C ALA A 164 3.55 -3.39 5.77
N HIS A 165 3.14 -4.51 6.35
CA HIS A 165 3.97 -5.68 6.66
C HIS A 165 5.00 -5.50 7.79
N ALA A 166 5.40 -4.28 8.14
CA ALA A 166 6.41 -4.07 9.18
C ALA A 166 5.90 -4.53 10.57
N THR A 167 6.81 -5.04 11.38
CA THR A 167 6.50 -5.33 12.80
C THR A 167 6.21 -4.04 13.56
N GLU A 168 5.47 -4.14 14.66
CA GLU A 168 5.18 -2.97 15.51
C GLU A 168 6.45 -2.30 16.03
N ASP A 169 7.48 -3.09 16.41
CA ASP A 169 8.77 -2.56 16.84
C ASP A 169 9.47 -1.78 15.71
N MET A 170 9.43 -2.30 14.47
CA MET A 170 9.97 -1.60 13.31
C MET A 170 9.23 -0.29 13.07
N VAL A 171 7.90 -0.27 13.15
CA VAL A 171 7.08 0.93 12.97
C VAL A 171 7.39 1.96 14.06
N ASN A 172 7.45 1.55 15.33
CA ASN A 172 7.78 2.44 16.45
C ASN A 172 9.18 3.07 16.32
N GLN A 173 10.12 2.37 15.67
CA GLN A 173 11.45 2.90 15.37
C GLN A 173 11.42 3.79 14.11
N ALA A 174 10.65 3.42 13.06
CA ALA A 174 10.46 4.22 11.86
C ALA A 174 9.86 5.60 12.17
N ILE A 175 8.89 5.67 13.08
CA ILE A 175 8.27 6.92 13.53
C ILE A 175 9.32 7.89 14.09
N LYS A 176 10.33 7.41 14.83
CA LYS A 176 11.40 8.24 15.41
C LYS A 176 12.33 8.83 14.34
N VAL A 177 12.37 8.23 13.17
CA VAL A 177 13.21 8.65 12.04
C VAL A 177 12.42 9.49 11.03
N ALA A 178 11.12 9.25 10.92
CA ALA A 178 10.24 9.87 9.95
C ALA A 178 10.12 11.39 10.19
N THR A 179 10.15 12.17 9.11
CA THR A 179 9.93 13.63 9.11
C THR A 179 8.70 14.01 8.29
N LYS A 180 8.04 13.04 7.69
CA LYS A 180 6.80 13.14 6.91
C LYS A 180 5.82 12.09 7.40
N PRO A 181 4.50 12.22 7.11
CA PRO A 181 3.53 11.20 7.44
C PRO A 181 3.92 9.82 6.89
N LEU A 182 3.73 8.79 7.70
CA LEU A 182 3.86 7.40 7.27
C LEU A 182 2.50 6.87 6.81
N LEU A 183 2.50 5.97 5.84
CA LEU A 183 1.33 5.22 5.43
C LEU A 183 1.44 3.78 5.92
N LEU A 184 0.33 3.17 6.30
CA LEU A 184 0.17 1.72 6.36
C LEU A 184 -0.91 1.36 5.34
N SER A 185 -0.50 0.94 4.14
CA SER A 185 -1.40 0.89 2.98
C SER A 185 -2.50 -0.13 3.09
N HIS A 186 -2.26 -1.28 3.73
CA HIS A 186 -3.24 -2.36 3.82
C HIS A 186 -3.04 -3.23 5.08
N THR A 187 -4.13 -3.41 5.82
CA THR A 187 -4.21 -4.24 7.02
C THR A 187 -5.67 -4.37 7.48
N ALA A 188 -5.90 -4.96 8.66
CA ALA A 188 -7.12 -4.87 9.44
C ALA A 188 -6.81 -4.80 10.93
N LEU A 189 -7.80 -4.42 11.72
CA LEU A 189 -7.68 -4.39 13.17
C LEU A 189 -7.62 -5.81 13.74
N PHE A 190 -6.66 -6.07 14.63
CA PHE A 190 -6.61 -7.32 15.37
C PHE A 190 -7.84 -7.45 16.29
N GLY A 191 -8.51 -8.60 16.21
CA GLY A 191 -9.73 -8.84 16.95
C GLY A 191 -10.98 -8.16 16.39
N SER A 192 -10.93 -7.65 15.14
CA SER A 192 -12.09 -7.06 14.46
C SER A 192 -13.31 -7.99 14.52
N GLN A 193 -14.42 -7.48 15.03
CA GLN A 193 -15.69 -8.20 15.04
C GLN A 193 -16.30 -8.26 13.63
N ALA A 194 -16.02 -7.26 12.80
CA ALA A 194 -16.45 -7.23 11.41
C ALA A 194 -15.77 -8.30 10.58
N MET A 195 -14.46 -8.51 10.78
CA MET A 195 -13.68 -9.49 10.03
C MET A 195 -13.91 -10.92 10.49
N GLY A 196 -14.05 -11.14 11.80
CA GLY A 196 -14.15 -12.47 12.40
C GLY A 196 -12.84 -13.26 12.31
N PRO A 197 -12.88 -14.59 12.55
CA PRO A 197 -11.70 -15.44 12.45
C PRO A 197 -11.10 -15.46 11.04
N THR A 198 -9.79 -15.29 10.94
CA THR A 198 -9.06 -15.24 9.67
C THR A 198 -7.67 -15.88 9.79
N PRO A 199 -7.17 -16.55 8.74
CA PRO A 199 -5.78 -17.02 8.69
C PRO A 199 -4.77 -15.86 8.59
N LEU A 200 -5.24 -14.63 8.30
CA LEU A 200 -4.39 -13.44 8.15
C LEU A 200 -4.11 -12.71 9.47
N THR A 201 -4.38 -13.34 10.62
CA THR A 201 -4.22 -12.73 11.96
C THR A 201 -2.81 -12.14 12.17
N GLY A 202 -1.76 -12.79 11.66
CA GLY A 202 -0.39 -12.32 11.74
C GLY A 202 -0.11 -11.01 10.98
N ARG A 203 -1.04 -10.56 10.14
CA ARG A 203 -0.95 -9.33 9.35
C ARG A 203 -1.85 -8.21 9.89
N GLN A 204 -2.63 -8.49 10.93
CA GLN A 204 -3.46 -7.50 11.61
C GLN A 204 -2.64 -6.66 12.59
N ILE A 205 -3.13 -5.45 12.90
CA ILE A 205 -2.48 -4.53 13.82
C ILE A 205 -3.36 -4.24 15.04
N GLY A 206 -2.71 -3.98 16.18
CA GLY A 206 -3.39 -3.54 17.39
C GLY A 206 -3.77 -2.06 17.35
N PRO A 207 -4.66 -1.62 18.29
CA PRO A 207 -5.06 -0.21 18.38
C PRO A 207 -3.90 0.75 18.61
N ASP A 208 -2.91 0.39 19.40
CA ASP A 208 -1.76 1.26 19.71
C ASP A 208 -0.86 1.43 18.50
N HIS A 209 -0.66 0.36 17.71
CA HIS A 209 0.05 0.42 16.45
C HIS A 209 -0.68 1.37 15.45
N ALA A 210 -2.01 1.27 15.35
CA ALA A 210 -2.80 2.16 14.50
C ALA A 210 -2.69 3.64 14.94
N ARG A 211 -2.78 3.92 16.25
CA ARG A 211 -2.64 5.28 16.80
C ARG A 211 -1.25 5.85 16.52
N ALA A 212 -0.19 5.07 16.70
CA ALA A 212 1.17 5.50 16.45
C ALA A 212 1.38 5.97 14.99
N ILE A 213 0.78 5.29 14.01
CA ILE A 213 0.81 5.71 12.61
C ILE A 213 -0.02 6.99 12.40
N ALA A 214 -1.22 7.07 12.98
CA ALA A 214 -2.08 8.25 12.88
C ALA A 214 -1.41 9.50 13.44
N GLU A 215 -0.68 9.40 14.56
CA GLU A 215 0.07 10.50 15.19
C GLU A 215 1.16 11.09 14.29
N THR A 216 1.66 10.35 13.30
CA THR A 216 2.56 10.92 12.27
C THR A 216 1.86 11.84 11.27
N GLY A 217 0.53 11.97 11.36
CA GLY A 217 -0.31 12.53 10.31
C GLY A 217 -0.64 11.53 9.20
N GLY A 218 -0.31 10.27 9.40
CA GLY A 218 -0.47 9.17 8.46
C GLY A 218 -1.90 8.67 8.28
N SER A 219 -2.04 7.52 7.62
CA SER A 219 -3.31 6.83 7.40
C SER A 219 -3.13 5.32 7.36
N ILE A 220 -4.18 4.60 7.74
CA ILE A 220 -4.25 3.15 7.72
C ILE A 220 -5.25 2.72 6.65
N GLY A 221 -4.78 1.99 5.65
CA GLY A 221 -5.61 1.38 4.62
C GLY A 221 -6.20 0.05 5.09
N ILE A 222 -7.49 -0.14 4.86
CA ILE A 222 -8.18 -1.38 5.22
C ILE A 222 -8.26 -2.27 4.00
N TRP A 223 -7.78 -3.50 4.12
CA TRP A 223 -7.79 -4.50 3.06
C TRP A 223 -9.19 -5.11 2.83
N HIS A 224 -9.37 -5.85 1.74
CA HIS A 224 -10.68 -6.35 1.32
C HIS A 224 -11.05 -7.76 1.83
N PHE A 225 -10.26 -8.35 2.74
CA PHE A 225 -10.47 -9.74 3.19
C PHE A 225 -11.55 -9.87 4.27
N PHE A 226 -12.65 -9.14 4.13
CA PHE A 226 -13.83 -9.26 4.97
C PHE A 226 -14.88 -10.20 4.35
N PRO A 227 -15.80 -10.78 5.14
CA PRO A 227 -16.80 -11.71 4.63
C PRO A 227 -17.79 -11.10 3.62
N SER A 228 -18.01 -9.79 3.66
CA SER A 228 -18.90 -9.07 2.75
C SER A 228 -18.55 -7.58 2.71
N LEU A 229 -19.12 -6.86 1.73
CA LEU A 229 -18.96 -5.42 1.62
C LEU A 229 -19.49 -4.67 2.87
N ASP A 230 -20.62 -5.08 3.43
CA ASP A 230 -21.15 -4.46 4.66
C ASP A 230 -20.18 -4.67 5.84
N LYS A 231 -19.58 -5.87 5.94
CA LYS A 231 -18.55 -6.16 6.94
C LYS A 231 -17.26 -5.37 6.71
N TYR A 232 -16.89 -5.11 5.46
CA TYR A 232 -15.79 -4.20 5.14
C TYR A 232 -16.08 -2.76 5.65
N ILE A 233 -17.32 -2.27 5.44
CA ILE A 233 -17.73 -0.96 5.97
C ILE A 233 -17.72 -0.93 7.49
N ASP A 234 -18.14 -2.01 8.17
CA ASP A 234 -18.01 -2.12 9.62
C ASP A 234 -16.52 -2.07 10.05
N GLY A 235 -15.62 -2.74 9.32
CA GLY A 235 -14.16 -2.69 9.58
C GLY A 235 -13.56 -1.30 9.41
N LEU A 236 -14.03 -0.51 8.43
CA LEU A 236 -13.64 0.91 8.29
C LEU A 236 -14.08 1.72 9.52
N LYS A 237 -15.27 1.46 10.06
CA LYS A 237 -15.76 2.13 11.28
C LYS A 237 -14.95 1.74 12.51
N GLU A 238 -14.68 0.43 12.70
CA GLU A 238 -13.86 -0.04 13.82
C GLU A 238 -12.49 0.68 13.83
N MET A 239 -11.86 0.84 12.66
CA MET A 239 -10.60 1.58 12.57
C MET A 239 -10.81 3.07 12.84
N ALA A 240 -11.87 3.68 12.30
CA ALA A 240 -12.18 5.11 12.50
C ALA A 240 -12.50 5.46 13.96
N GLU A 241 -13.08 4.53 14.73
CA GLU A 241 -13.29 4.69 16.18
C GLU A 241 -11.96 4.77 16.96
N ILE A 242 -10.89 4.16 16.45
CA ILE A 242 -9.58 4.14 17.11
C ILE A 242 -8.73 5.34 16.74
N VAL A 243 -8.67 5.68 15.44
CA VAL A 243 -7.73 6.69 14.92
C VAL A 243 -8.41 7.96 14.38
N GLY A 244 -9.71 7.98 14.31
CA GLY A 244 -10.45 9.05 13.64
C GLY A 244 -10.50 8.86 12.12
N VAL A 245 -11.56 9.40 11.51
CA VAL A 245 -11.84 9.23 10.07
C VAL A 245 -10.76 9.85 9.17
N ASP A 246 -10.02 10.83 9.68
CA ASP A 246 -8.92 11.51 8.96
C ASP A 246 -7.67 10.61 8.76
N HIS A 247 -7.67 9.45 9.41
CA HIS A 247 -6.54 8.51 9.38
C HIS A 247 -6.92 7.12 8.84
N VAL A 248 -8.08 7.00 8.16
CA VAL A 248 -8.52 5.75 7.53
C VAL A 248 -8.54 5.89 6.02
N SER A 249 -8.08 4.87 5.30
CA SER A 249 -8.05 4.83 3.84
C SER A 249 -8.51 3.47 3.32
N ILE A 250 -8.81 3.40 2.03
CA ILE A 250 -9.02 2.15 1.30
C ILE A 250 -7.65 1.64 0.87
N GLY A 251 -7.33 0.39 1.22
CA GLY A 251 -6.10 -0.27 0.83
C GLY A 251 -6.39 -1.73 0.49
N THR A 252 -7.01 -1.97 -0.66
CA THR A 252 -7.72 -3.23 -0.94
C THR A 252 -6.85 -4.47 -1.00
N ASP A 253 -5.61 -4.37 -1.45
CA ASP A 253 -4.74 -5.54 -1.72
C ASP A 253 -5.43 -6.55 -2.67
N GLN A 254 -6.02 -6.03 -3.77
CA GLN A 254 -7.13 -6.69 -4.49
C GLN A 254 -6.71 -7.78 -5.48
N HIS A 255 -5.44 -7.93 -5.81
CA HIS A 255 -5.04 -8.88 -6.85
C HIS A 255 -4.92 -10.34 -6.39
N VAL A 256 -4.94 -10.60 -5.08
CA VAL A 256 -4.56 -11.91 -4.51
C VAL A 256 -5.72 -12.90 -4.49
N SER A 257 -6.95 -12.44 -4.28
CA SER A 257 -8.15 -13.28 -4.24
C SER A 257 -9.43 -12.45 -4.30
N PRO A 258 -10.58 -13.04 -4.65
CA PRO A 258 -11.88 -12.39 -4.48
C PRO A 258 -12.04 -11.93 -3.03
N GLY A 259 -12.43 -10.68 -2.83
CA GLY A 259 -12.67 -10.09 -1.52
C GLY A 259 -14.03 -9.44 -1.41
N SER A 260 -14.23 -8.71 -0.32
CA SER A 260 -15.49 -8.03 0.00
C SER A 260 -15.73 -6.78 -0.82
N VAL A 261 -14.68 -6.15 -1.34
CA VAL A 261 -14.77 -4.94 -2.15
C VAL A 261 -14.98 -5.30 -3.61
N PRO A 262 -15.91 -4.63 -4.32
CA PRO A 262 -16.14 -4.90 -5.74
C PRO A 262 -14.91 -4.55 -6.58
N ASP A 263 -14.83 -5.12 -7.79
CA ASP A 263 -13.79 -4.75 -8.74
C ASP A 263 -13.90 -3.26 -9.19
N TYR A 264 -12.91 -2.80 -9.92
CA TYR A 264 -12.85 -1.38 -10.30
C TYR A 264 -14.01 -0.90 -11.16
N THR A 265 -14.71 -1.79 -11.88
CA THR A 265 -15.90 -1.40 -12.67
C THR A 265 -17.08 -1.01 -11.78
N GLN A 266 -17.07 -1.42 -10.52
CA GLN A 266 -18.15 -1.23 -9.55
C GLN A 266 -17.73 -0.36 -8.35
N TRP A 267 -16.64 0.41 -8.46
CA TRP A 267 -16.09 1.17 -7.34
C TRP A 267 -17.06 2.17 -6.73
N ALA A 268 -17.96 2.72 -7.52
CA ALA A 268 -19.02 3.60 -7.02
C ALA A 268 -19.94 2.89 -5.99
N HIS A 269 -20.07 1.57 -6.06
CA HIS A 269 -20.85 0.78 -5.08
C HIS A 269 -20.19 0.79 -3.69
N LEU A 270 -18.86 0.86 -3.62
CA LEU A 270 -18.15 0.99 -2.36
C LEU A 270 -18.46 2.32 -1.67
N VAL A 271 -18.43 3.43 -2.42
CA VAL A 271 -18.81 4.74 -1.89
C VAL A 271 -20.27 4.76 -1.43
N ALA A 272 -21.17 4.19 -2.25
CA ALA A 272 -22.57 4.05 -1.88
C ALA A 272 -22.77 3.18 -0.62
N ALA A 273 -21.96 2.14 -0.42
CA ALA A 273 -22.00 1.30 0.78
C ALA A 273 -21.52 2.08 2.02
N MET A 274 -20.46 2.90 1.91
CA MET A 274 -20.03 3.77 3.00
C MET A 274 -21.16 4.71 3.46
N LEU A 275 -21.85 5.36 2.52
CA LEU A 275 -22.97 6.26 2.82
C LEU A 275 -24.12 5.49 3.50
N ARG A 276 -24.53 4.33 2.97
CA ARG A 276 -25.55 3.47 3.62
C ARG A 276 -25.12 2.99 5.00
N GLY A 277 -23.83 2.74 5.15
CA GLY A 277 -23.21 2.36 6.42
C GLY A 277 -23.17 3.46 7.46
N GLY A 278 -23.51 4.70 7.11
CA GLY A 278 -23.65 5.84 8.04
C GLY A 278 -22.47 6.82 8.02
N PHE A 279 -21.48 6.65 7.15
CA PHE A 279 -20.52 7.72 6.91
C PHE A 279 -21.21 8.91 6.22
N THR A 280 -20.89 10.11 6.63
CA THR A 280 -21.29 11.33 5.91
C THR A 280 -20.58 11.41 4.56
N PRO A 281 -21.08 12.19 3.59
CA PRO A 281 -20.39 12.41 2.32
C PRO A 281 -18.96 12.92 2.47
N GLU A 282 -18.70 13.76 3.46
CA GLU A 282 -17.37 14.27 3.78
C GLU A 282 -16.44 13.15 4.27
N GLU A 283 -16.89 12.35 5.22
CA GLU A 283 -16.11 11.21 5.76
C GLU A 283 -15.84 10.16 4.68
N ALA A 284 -16.85 9.81 3.88
CA ALA A 284 -16.68 8.90 2.75
C ALA A 284 -15.66 9.43 1.74
N GLY A 285 -15.67 10.73 1.45
CA GLY A 285 -14.68 11.38 0.58
C GLY A 285 -13.26 11.34 1.14
N LYS A 286 -13.10 11.55 2.46
CA LYS A 286 -11.80 11.42 3.13
C LYS A 286 -11.26 10.00 3.00
N ILE A 287 -12.06 8.99 3.33
CA ILE A 287 -11.67 7.56 3.27
C ILE A 287 -11.42 7.12 1.82
N ALA A 288 -12.25 7.54 0.86
CA ALA A 288 -12.17 7.11 -0.54
C ALA A 288 -10.94 7.64 -1.29
N GLY A 289 -10.21 8.62 -0.73
CA GLY A 289 -8.99 9.12 -1.34
C GLY A 289 -8.45 10.41 -0.72
N GLY A 290 -9.28 11.18 -0.02
CA GLY A 290 -8.88 12.47 0.56
C GLY A 290 -7.70 12.35 1.52
N ASN A 291 -7.69 11.31 2.37
CA ASN A 291 -6.60 11.08 3.32
C ASN A 291 -5.29 10.69 2.63
N TYR A 292 -5.34 9.82 1.62
CA TYR A 292 -4.17 9.50 0.82
C TYR A 292 -3.65 10.74 0.07
N MET A 293 -4.53 11.53 -0.55
CA MET A 293 -4.17 12.77 -1.24
C MET A 293 -3.49 13.78 -0.31
N ARG A 294 -3.96 13.88 0.94
CA ARG A 294 -3.33 14.72 1.96
C ARG A 294 -1.88 14.29 2.22
N ILE A 295 -1.65 12.98 2.40
CA ILE A 295 -0.30 12.42 2.59
C ILE A 295 0.54 12.64 1.33
N PHE A 296 0.02 12.30 0.17
CA PHE A 296 0.72 12.43 -1.11
C PHE A 296 1.18 13.87 -1.35
N ARG A 297 0.29 14.85 -1.12
CA ARG A 297 0.64 16.28 -1.22
C ARG A 297 1.69 16.72 -0.21
N ALA A 298 1.63 16.22 1.02
CA ALA A 298 2.61 16.56 2.07
C ALA A 298 4.00 15.98 1.81
N VAL A 299 4.07 14.88 1.08
CA VAL A 299 5.30 14.12 0.87
C VAL A 299 5.90 14.39 -0.50
N VAL A 300 5.09 14.25 -1.55
CA VAL A 300 5.52 14.33 -2.98
C VAL A 300 5.47 15.76 -3.50
N GLY A 301 4.47 16.55 -3.09
CA GLY A 301 4.26 17.94 -3.53
C GLY A 301 3.19 18.11 -4.59
#